data_63b03129cc8712465c41dcd7e3028a92
#
_entry.id   63b03129cc8712465c41dcd7e3028a92
#
_cell.length_a   1.000
_cell.length_b   1.000
_cell.length_c   1.000
_cell.angle_alpha   90.00
_cell.angle_beta   90.00
_cell.angle_gamma   90.00
#
_symmetry.space_group_name_H-M   'P 1'
#
loop_
_entity.id
_entity.type
_entity.pdbx_description
1 polymer ?
#
loop_
_entity_poly.entity_id
_entity_poly.type
_entity_poly.pdbx_seq_one_letter_code
_entity_poly.pdbx_strand_id
1 'polypeptide(L)'
;SDHTADLARSHADQVLVVQPGRARQMNAGADAASGEILFFLHADSRLPENADALIINGLSRSRHSWGRFNVRITGSHPLLRVIAWLMNWRSRLSGIATGDQGLFVTRSLFEAAGRFPEIALMEDIALSRQLKIYGAPLCITHKLTTSGRRWEKHGVWRTILLMWRLRLAYWLGADPDKLALRYVQHKS
;
A
#
# COMPACT_ATOMS: atom_id res chain seq x y z
N SER A 1 5.90 -22.72 -7.33
CA SER A 1 5.79 -21.59 -8.27
C SER A 1 4.37 -21.60 -8.81
N ASP A 2 3.72 -20.46 -8.83
CA ASP A 2 2.31 -20.31 -9.15
C ASP A 2 2.07 -19.73 -10.55
N HIS A 3 3.06 -19.78 -11.44
CA HIS A 3 3.03 -19.22 -12.80
C HIS A 3 2.66 -17.72 -12.88
N THR A 4 2.68 -17.00 -11.75
CA THR A 4 2.32 -15.56 -11.71
C THR A 4 3.19 -14.74 -12.67
N ALA A 5 4.49 -15.01 -12.73
CA ALA A 5 5.40 -14.28 -13.62
C ALA A 5 5.04 -14.48 -15.10
N ASP A 6 4.67 -15.71 -15.49
CA ASP A 6 4.30 -16.03 -16.87
C ASP A 6 2.97 -15.35 -17.27
N LEU A 7 2.00 -15.35 -16.38
CA LEU A 7 0.74 -14.65 -16.56
C LEU A 7 0.92 -13.12 -16.64
N ALA A 8 1.85 -12.57 -15.87
CA ALA A 8 2.09 -11.14 -15.84
C ALA A 8 2.75 -10.61 -17.14
N ARG A 9 3.58 -11.43 -17.83
CA ARG A 9 4.32 -11.02 -19.03
C ARG A 9 3.43 -10.51 -20.17
N SER A 10 2.19 -10.99 -20.27
CA SER A 10 1.24 -10.53 -21.30
C SER A 10 0.52 -9.22 -20.93
N HIS A 11 0.72 -8.71 -19.69
CA HIS A 11 -0.01 -7.56 -19.15
C HIS A 11 0.90 -6.46 -18.58
N ALA A 12 2.21 -6.62 -18.69
CA ALA A 12 3.18 -5.66 -18.17
C ALA A 12 4.35 -5.48 -19.12
N ASP A 13 4.87 -4.27 -19.22
CA ASP A 13 6.07 -3.95 -20.01
C ASP A 13 7.31 -4.70 -19.51
N GLN A 14 7.40 -4.87 -18.17
CA GLN A 14 8.49 -5.59 -17.53
C GLN A 14 7.96 -6.46 -16.39
N VAL A 15 8.52 -7.66 -16.26
CA VAL A 15 8.28 -8.57 -15.14
C VAL A 15 9.61 -8.87 -14.47
N LEU A 16 9.74 -8.42 -13.24
CA LEU A 16 10.95 -8.60 -12.43
C LEU A 16 10.74 -9.75 -11.45
N VAL A 17 11.65 -10.72 -11.47
CA VAL A 17 11.70 -11.81 -10.50
C VAL A 17 12.85 -11.53 -9.55
N VAL A 18 12.52 -11.17 -8.32
CA VAL A 18 13.50 -10.83 -7.27
C VAL A 18 13.25 -11.67 -6.04
N GLN A 19 14.19 -11.65 -5.10
CA GLN A 19 14.04 -12.38 -3.85
C GLN A 19 12.77 -11.96 -3.08
N PRO A 20 12.09 -12.87 -2.35
CA PRO A 20 10.90 -12.57 -1.59
C PRO A 20 11.10 -11.41 -0.61
N GLY A 21 10.10 -10.53 -0.54
CA GLY A 21 10.09 -9.36 0.33
C GLY A 21 9.39 -8.19 -0.35
N ARG A 22 8.28 -7.70 0.24
CA ARG A 22 7.44 -6.67 -0.39
C ARG A 22 8.23 -5.38 -0.64
N ALA A 23 8.99 -4.91 0.37
CA ALA A 23 9.84 -3.73 0.23
C ALA A 23 10.87 -3.91 -0.89
N ARG A 24 11.55 -5.05 -0.92
CA ARG A 24 12.55 -5.38 -1.93
C ARG A 24 11.95 -5.42 -3.34
N GLN A 25 10.77 -6.02 -3.50
CA GLN A 25 10.06 -6.07 -4.78
C GLN A 25 9.64 -4.68 -5.26
N MET A 26 9.10 -3.83 -4.34
CA MET A 26 8.70 -2.46 -4.67
C MET A 26 9.92 -1.58 -5.02
N ASN A 27 11.04 -1.72 -4.30
CA ASN A 27 12.28 -1.01 -4.60
C ASN A 27 12.85 -1.43 -5.97
N ALA A 28 12.89 -2.73 -6.28
CA ALA A 28 13.33 -3.21 -7.58
C ALA A 28 12.43 -2.71 -8.73
N GLY A 29 11.12 -2.65 -8.51
CA GLY A 29 10.19 -2.04 -9.46
C GLY A 29 10.45 -0.55 -9.66
N ALA A 30 10.79 0.19 -8.61
CA ALA A 30 11.14 1.59 -8.68
C ALA A 30 12.45 1.82 -9.46
N ASP A 31 13.44 0.93 -9.31
CA ASP A 31 14.71 0.98 -10.07
C ASP A 31 14.49 0.78 -11.57
N ALA A 32 13.62 -0.17 -11.93
CA ALA A 32 13.34 -0.49 -13.32
C ALA A 32 12.40 0.54 -14.01
N ALA A 33 11.60 1.25 -13.23
CA ALA A 33 10.70 2.26 -13.77
C ALA A 33 11.47 3.49 -14.27
N SER A 34 10.99 4.15 -15.33
CA SER A 34 11.58 5.39 -15.89
C SER A 34 10.77 6.65 -15.56
N GLY A 35 9.52 6.50 -15.07
CA GLY A 35 8.62 7.61 -14.81
C GLY A 35 9.06 8.52 -13.66
N GLU A 36 8.66 9.79 -13.71
CA GLU A 36 8.90 10.78 -12.66
C GLU A 36 8.02 10.55 -11.42
N ILE A 37 6.89 9.90 -11.59
CA ILE A 37 5.97 9.52 -10.51
C ILE A 37 5.97 7.99 -10.41
N LEU A 38 6.27 7.50 -9.22
CA LEU A 38 6.18 6.08 -8.89
C LEU A 38 4.82 5.81 -8.26
N PHE A 39 4.16 4.75 -8.71
CA PHE A 39 2.88 4.33 -8.16
C PHE A 39 2.95 2.85 -7.74
N PHE A 40 2.80 2.60 -6.45
CA PHE A 40 2.86 1.27 -5.86
C PHE A 40 1.45 0.74 -5.63
N LEU A 41 1.10 -0.33 -6.33
CA LEU A 41 -0.23 -0.94 -6.35
C LEU A 41 -0.14 -2.43 -6.00
N HIS A 42 -1.06 -2.91 -5.16
CA HIS A 42 -1.20 -4.35 -4.91
C HIS A 42 -1.84 -5.06 -6.11
N ALA A 43 -1.40 -6.29 -6.38
CA ALA A 43 -1.88 -7.09 -7.51
C ALA A 43 -3.39 -7.42 -7.47
N ASP A 44 -4.01 -7.37 -6.29
CA ASP A 44 -5.45 -7.60 -6.09
C ASP A 44 -6.29 -6.32 -6.07
N SER A 45 -5.71 -5.20 -6.52
CA SER A 45 -6.34 -3.90 -6.53
C SER A 45 -6.69 -3.45 -7.95
N ARG A 46 -7.81 -2.73 -8.07
CA ARG A 46 -8.27 -2.12 -9.32
C ARG A 46 -8.30 -0.61 -9.17
N LEU A 47 -7.72 0.07 -10.13
CA LEU A 47 -7.69 1.53 -10.20
C LEU A 47 -9.05 2.11 -10.61
N PRO A 48 -9.38 3.34 -10.18
CA PRO A 48 -10.45 4.10 -10.81
C PRO A 48 -10.04 4.50 -12.24
N GLU A 49 -11.02 4.82 -13.06
CA GLU A 49 -10.79 5.38 -14.39
C GLU A 49 -9.93 6.65 -14.31
N ASN A 50 -9.04 6.83 -15.26
CA ASN A 50 -8.13 7.97 -15.36
C ASN A 50 -7.27 8.20 -14.09
N ALA A 51 -6.84 7.11 -13.43
CA ALA A 51 -6.04 7.20 -12.21
C ALA A 51 -4.73 7.97 -12.41
N ASP A 52 -4.10 7.82 -13.55
CA ASP A 52 -2.90 8.56 -13.99
C ASP A 52 -3.18 10.07 -14.05
N ALA A 53 -4.24 10.49 -14.73
CA ALA A 53 -4.62 11.89 -14.80
C ALA A 53 -4.99 12.47 -13.42
N LEU A 54 -5.64 11.68 -12.56
CA LEU A 54 -5.97 12.09 -11.18
C LEU A 54 -4.71 12.33 -10.35
N ILE A 55 -3.68 11.47 -10.49
CA ILE A 55 -2.40 11.63 -9.80
C ILE A 55 -1.66 12.85 -10.34
N ILE A 56 -1.43 12.93 -11.66
CA ILE A 56 -0.68 14.00 -12.31
C ILE A 56 -1.31 15.36 -12.02
N ASN A 57 -2.62 15.52 -12.27
CA ASN A 57 -3.34 16.76 -12.02
C ASN A 57 -3.36 17.11 -10.52
N GLY A 58 -3.48 16.10 -9.66
CA GLY A 58 -3.49 16.30 -8.22
C GLY A 58 -2.16 16.84 -7.70
N LEU A 59 -1.04 16.26 -8.14
CA LEU A 59 0.30 16.72 -7.76
C LEU A 59 0.65 18.08 -8.39
N SER A 60 0.34 18.29 -9.67
CA SER A 60 0.68 19.54 -10.37
C SER A 60 -0.09 20.76 -9.86
N ARG A 61 -1.33 20.58 -9.38
CA ARG A 61 -2.19 21.65 -8.86
C ARG A 61 -2.06 21.87 -7.35
N SER A 62 -1.20 21.12 -6.68
CA SER A 62 -1.02 21.21 -5.24
C SER A 62 0.47 21.25 -4.88
N ARG A 63 0.74 21.49 -3.60
CA ARG A 63 2.13 21.44 -3.08
C ARG A 63 2.53 20.03 -2.59
N HIS A 64 1.72 19.01 -2.92
CA HIS A 64 2.01 17.66 -2.51
C HIS A 64 2.96 16.99 -3.51
N SER A 65 3.87 16.15 -3.01
CA SER A 65 4.78 15.34 -3.82
C SER A 65 4.52 13.84 -3.67
N TRP A 66 3.51 13.47 -2.87
CA TRP A 66 3.08 12.11 -2.66
C TRP A 66 1.62 12.05 -2.20
N GLY A 67 1.04 10.87 -2.27
CA GLY A 67 -0.33 10.68 -1.81
C GLY A 67 -0.84 9.25 -1.97
N ARG A 68 -2.15 9.13 -1.87
CA ARG A 68 -2.86 7.86 -1.94
C ARG A 68 -4.31 8.06 -2.41
N PHE A 69 -4.94 7.00 -2.86
CA PHE A 69 -6.37 6.95 -3.14
C PHE A 69 -7.19 6.60 -1.90
N ASN A 70 -8.47 6.98 -1.87
CA ASN A 70 -9.40 6.32 -0.97
C ASN A 70 -9.54 4.86 -1.38
N VAL A 71 -9.73 3.97 -0.40
CA VAL A 71 -9.95 2.54 -0.66
C VAL A 71 -11.43 2.20 -0.55
N ARG A 72 -11.86 1.26 -1.39
CA ARG A 72 -13.10 0.50 -1.27
C ARG A 72 -12.74 -0.97 -1.22
N ILE A 73 -13.29 -1.72 -0.27
CA ILE A 73 -13.06 -3.16 -0.13
C ILE A 73 -14.26 -3.89 -0.73
N THR A 74 -14.02 -4.82 -1.67
CA THR A 74 -15.07 -5.68 -2.23
C THR A 74 -15.38 -6.84 -1.29
N GLY A 75 -16.59 -7.36 -1.37
CA GLY A 75 -17.06 -8.50 -0.59
C GLY A 75 -18.50 -8.33 -0.15
N SER A 76 -19.08 -9.40 0.38
CA SER A 76 -20.50 -9.47 0.77
C SER A 76 -20.75 -8.89 2.16
N HIS A 77 -19.75 -8.92 3.05
CA HIS A 77 -19.92 -8.54 4.44
C HIS A 77 -20.05 -7.01 4.63
N PRO A 78 -21.14 -6.51 5.26
CA PRO A 78 -21.42 -5.07 5.36
C PRO A 78 -20.34 -4.27 6.10
N LEU A 79 -19.65 -4.88 7.07
CA LEU A 79 -18.55 -4.24 7.80
C LEU A 79 -17.37 -3.85 6.91
N LEU A 80 -17.20 -4.42 5.72
CA LEU A 80 -16.12 -4.06 4.80
C LEU A 80 -16.23 -2.60 4.35
N ARG A 81 -17.47 -2.07 4.23
CA ARG A 81 -17.70 -0.64 3.94
C ARG A 81 -17.25 0.25 5.11
N VAL A 82 -17.56 -0.17 6.34
CA VAL A 82 -17.17 0.56 7.56
C VAL A 82 -15.65 0.54 7.71
N ILE A 83 -15.02 -0.62 7.49
CA ILE A 83 -13.56 -0.75 7.54
C ILE A 83 -12.88 0.16 6.52
N ALA A 84 -13.35 0.15 5.27
CA ALA A 84 -12.82 1.01 4.23
C ALA A 84 -12.97 2.51 4.60
N TRP A 85 -14.12 2.90 5.14
CA TRP A 85 -14.36 4.26 5.63
C TRP A 85 -13.39 4.64 6.76
N LEU A 86 -13.23 3.77 7.78
CA LEU A 86 -12.28 3.98 8.87
C LEU A 86 -10.82 4.04 8.37
N MET A 87 -10.43 3.21 7.41
CA MET A 87 -9.11 3.26 6.80
C MET A 87 -8.85 4.60 6.12
N ASN A 88 -9.82 5.10 5.36
CA ASN A 88 -9.70 6.38 4.67
C ASN A 88 -9.61 7.57 5.65
N TRP A 89 -10.43 7.57 6.70
CA TRP A 89 -10.41 8.58 7.75
C TRP A 89 -9.10 8.55 8.54
N ARG A 90 -8.71 7.37 9.02
CA ARG A 90 -7.43 7.21 9.73
C ARG A 90 -6.27 7.74 8.91
N SER A 91 -6.20 7.34 7.63
CA SER A 91 -5.13 7.75 6.74
C SER A 91 -5.12 9.27 6.52
N ARG A 92 -6.28 9.89 6.39
CA ARG A 92 -6.41 11.35 6.24
C ARG A 92 -5.94 12.10 7.48
N LEU A 93 -6.30 11.63 8.67
CA LEU A 93 -5.93 12.26 9.94
C LEU A 93 -4.46 12.02 10.31
N SER A 94 -3.97 10.78 10.14
CA SER A 94 -2.63 10.42 10.55
C SER A 94 -1.56 10.74 9.50
N GLY A 95 -1.94 10.93 8.22
CA GLY A 95 -1.02 11.02 7.10
C GLY A 95 -0.30 9.71 6.79
N ILE A 96 -0.80 8.55 7.27
CA ILE A 96 -0.21 7.23 7.00
C ILE A 96 -1.02 6.52 5.94
N ALA A 97 -0.42 6.28 4.78
CA ALA A 97 -0.96 5.42 3.74
C ALA A 97 -0.63 3.94 4.01
N THR A 98 -1.47 3.05 3.53
CA THR A 98 -1.21 1.61 3.51
C THR A 98 -1.26 1.09 2.08
N GLY A 99 -0.56 -0.01 1.79
CA GLY A 99 -0.47 -0.56 0.44
C GLY A 99 -1.82 -0.76 -0.26
N ASP A 100 -2.88 -1.09 0.50
CA ASP A 100 -4.25 -1.21 0.00
C ASP A 100 -4.85 0.10 -0.55
N GLN A 101 -4.23 1.25 -0.28
CA GLN A 101 -4.68 2.56 -0.73
C GLN A 101 -3.95 3.05 -1.99
N GLY A 102 -2.96 2.29 -2.48
CA GLY A 102 -2.12 2.69 -3.60
C GLY A 102 -1.31 3.95 -3.27
N LEU A 103 -0.03 3.79 -3.05
CA LEU A 103 0.86 4.90 -2.71
C LEU A 103 1.50 5.44 -3.99
N PHE A 104 1.37 6.73 -4.25
CA PHE A 104 2.09 7.40 -5.32
C PHE A 104 3.00 8.49 -4.75
N VAL A 105 4.16 8.68 -5.37
CA VAL A 105 5.19 9.59 -4.91
C VAL A 105 6.08 10.03 -6.08
N THR A 106 6.54 11.28 -6.08
CA THR A 106 7.56 11.69 -7.05
C THR A 106 8.86 10.91 -6.81
N ARG A 107 9.54 10.51 -7.88
CA ARG A 107 10.82 9.78 -7.79
C ARG A 107 11.82 10.49 -6.89
N SER A 108 11.98 11.80 -7.07
CA SER A 108 12.90 12.61 -6.28
C SER A 108 12.61 12.53 -4.77
N LEU A 109 11.33 12.59 -4.38
CA LEU A 109 10.95 12.45 -2.98
C LEU A 109 11.11 11.02 -2.48
N PHE A 110 10.82 10.01 -3.30
CA PHE A 110 11.00 8.60 -2.93
C PHE A 110 12.46 8.30 -2.56
N GLU A 111 13.40 8.78 -3.38
CA GLU A 111 14.83 8.64 -3.12
C GLU A 111 15.26 9.46 -1.88
N ALA A 112 14.83 10.70 -1.76
CA ALA A 112 15.15 11.57 -0.62
C ALA A 112 14.61 11.03 0.72
N ALA A 113 13.46 10.33 0.69
CA ALA A 113 12.87 9.69 1.86
C ALA A 113 13.52 8.35 2.23
N GLY A 114 14.49 7.85 1.46
CA GLY A 114 15.23 6.64 1.74
C GLY A 114 14.53 5.36 1.26
N ARG A 115 13.54 5.46 0.36
CA ARG A 115 12.86 4.32 -0.28
C ARG A 115 12.06 3.46 0.72
N PHE A 116 11.56 2.29 0.31
CA PHE A 116 10.98 1.34 1.26
C PHE A 116 12.08 0.70 2.11
N PRO A 117 12.01 0.77 3.45
CA PRO A 117 12.95 0.03 4.29
C PRO A 117 12.72 -1.47 4.12
N GLU A 118 13.81 -2.25 4.04
CA GLU A 118 13.75 -3.70 3.86
C GLU A 118 13.36 -4.42 5.16
N ILE A 119 12.15 -4.19 5.62
CA ILE A 119 11.54 -4.85 6.77
C ILE A 119 10.44 -5.83 6.29
N ALA A 120 10.22 -6.88 7.06
CA ALA A 120 9.31 -7.96 6.66
C ALA A 120 7.83 -7.58 6.70
N LEU A 121 7.46 -6.55 7.48
CA LEU A 121 6.09 -6.06 7.62
C LEU A 121 6.09 -4.57 8.02
N MET A 122 5.03 -3.83 7.64
CA MET A 122 4.83 -2.39 7.94
C MET A 122 5.75 -1.45 7.13
N GLU A 123 6.28 -1.90 6.02
CA GLU A 123 7.12 -1.13 5.09
C GLU A 123 6.40 0.11 4.54
N ASP A 124 5.10 0.01 4.31
CA ASP A 124 4.23 1.10 3.86
C ASP A 124 4.03 2.17 4.94
N ILE A 125 3.86 1.76 6.19
CA ILE A 125 3.78 2.66 7.34
C ILE A 125 5.12 3.37 7.56
N ALA A 126 6.22 2.62 7.47
CA ALA A 126 7.56 3.17 7.65
C ALA A 126 7.86 4.24 6.59
N LEU A 127 7.65 3.92 5.31
CA LEU A 127 7.81 4.90 4.22
C LEU A 127 6.88 6.11 4.40
N SER A 128 5.60 5.90 4.76
CA SER A 128 4.68 7.01 5.01
C SER A 128 5.17 7.95 6.11
N ARG A 129 5.81 7.42 7.16
CA ARG A 129 6.41 8.24 8.22
C ARG A 129 7.54 9.12 7.69
N GLN A 130 8.40 8.57 6.83
CA GLN A 130 9.48 9.32 6.20
C GLN A 130 8.93 10.40 5.24
N LEU A 131 7.98 10.04 4.39
CA LEU A 131 7.37 10.98 3.46
C LEU A 131 6.67 12.15 4.16
N LYS A 132 6.07 11.93 5.32
CA LYS A 132 5.42 12.98 6.14
C LYS A 132 6.38 14.07 6.61
N ILE A 133 7.67 13.80 6.73
CA ILE A 133 8.68 14.81 7.08
C ILE A 133 8.73 15.91 6.00
N TYR A 134 8.47 15.54 4.74
CA TYR A 134 8.48 16.43 3.60
C TYR A 134 7.11 17.06 3.27
N GLY A 135 6.05 16.57 3.90
CA GLY A 135 4.71 17.13 3.74
C GLY A 135 3.59 16.11 3.89
N ALA A 136 2.36 16.61 3.98
CA ALA A 136 1.17 15.78 4.08
C ALA A 136 0.86 15.06 2.76
N PRO A 137 0.20 13.88 2.79
CA PRO A 137 -0.21 13.18 1.58
C PRO A 137 -1.38 13.87 0.88
N LEU A 138 -1.35 13.88 -0.45
CA LEU A 138 -2.53 14.13 -1.26
C LEU A 138 -3.50 12.96 -1.11
N CYS A 139 -4.69 13.24 -0.58
CA CYS A 139 -5.70 12.22 -0.37
C CYS A 139 -6.76 12.28 -1.49
N ILE A 140 -6.55 11.56 -2.59
CA ILE A 140 -7.49 11.49 -3.71
C ILE A 140 -8.77 10.78 -3.25
N THR A 141 -9.92 11.42 -3.48
CA THR A 141 -11.24 10.92 -3.02
C THR A 141 -11.79 9.79 -3.89
N HIS A 142 -11.34 9.69 -5.14
CA HIS A 142 -11.66 8.55 -6.00
C HIS A 142 -11.20 7.25 -5.36
N LYS A 143 -11.98 6.18 -5.55
CA LYS A 143 -11.80 4.94 -4.81
C LYS A 143 -11.03 3.91 -5.65
N LEU A 144 -9.88 3.53 -5.17
CA LEU A 144 -9.22 2.29 -5.54
C LEU A 144 -9.98 1.13 -4.90
N THR A 145 -10.22 0.07 -5.65
CA THR A 145 -10.97 -1.11 -5.18
C THR A 145 -10.00 -2.25 -4.91
N THR A 146 -9.99 -2.76 -3.69
CA THR A 146 -9.18 -3.93 -3.27
C THR A 146 -10.06 -5.10 -2.86
N SER A 147 -9.49 -6.31 -2.90
CA SER A 147 -10.22 -7.55 -2.59
C SER A 147 -10.46 -7.71 -1.09
N GLY A 148 -11.73 -7.97 -0.72
CA GLY A 148 -12.13 -8.35 0.63
C GLY A 148 -12.01 -9.85 0.95
N ARG A 149 -11.57 -10.67 -0.02
CA ARG A 149 -11.47 -12.15 0.10
C ARG A 149 -10.76 -12.60 1.37
N ARG A 150 -9.71 -11.89 1.76
CA ARG A 150 -8.96 -12.18 2.99
C ARG A 150 -9.81 -11.99 4.25
N TRP A 151 -10.60 -10.93 4.29
CA TRP A 151 -11.50 -10.63 5.41
C TRP A 151 -12.61 -11.67 5.54
N GLU A 152 -13.12 -12.15 4.42
CA GLU A 152 -14.14 -13.19 4.38
C GLU A 152 -13.57 -14.57 4.78
N LYS A 153 -12.36 -14.91 4.28
CA LYS A 153 -11.71 -16.20 4.57
C LYS A 153 -11.35 -16.37 6.05
N HIS A 154 -10.80 -15.33 6.69
CA HIS A 154 -10.27 -15.43 8.07
C HIS A 154 -11.20 -14.83 9.13
N GLY A 155 -12.36 -14.32 8.72
CA GLY A 155 -13.31 -13.62 9.58
C GLY A 155 -12.95 -12.16 9.80
N VAL A 156 -13.94 -11.29 9.65
CA VAL A 156 -13.76 -9.83 9.69
C VAL A 156 -13.23 -9.37 11.04
N TRP A 157 -13.82 -9.79 12.14
CA TRP A 157 -13.42 -9.39 13.50
C TRP A 157 -12.02 -9.85 13.87
N ARG A 158 -11.67 -11.10 13.53
CA ARG A 158 -10.33 -11.64 13.80
C ARG A 158 -9.26 -10.85 13.03
N THR A 159 -9.55 -10.50 11.78
CA THR A 159 -8.63 -9.71 10.95
C THR A 159 -8.48 -8.29 11.49
N ILE A 160 -9.57 -7.63 11.93
CA ILE A 160 -9.49 -6.30 12.56
C ILE A 160 -8.58 -6.36 13.78
N LEU A 161 -8.85 -7.25 14.73
CA LEU A 161 -8.09 -7.38 15.97
C LEU A 161 -6.60 -7.66 15.70
N LEU A 162 -6.32 -8.57 14.75
CA LEU A 162 -4.94 -8.87 14.36
C LEU A 162 -4.23 -7.62 13.85
N MET A 163 -4.84 -6.91 12.87
CA MET A 163 -4.22 -5.73 12.28
C MET A 163 -4.02 -4.60 13.29
N TRP A 164 -4.92 -4.43 14.24
CA TRP A 164 -4.77 -3.44 15.31
C TRP A 164 -3.63 -3.83 16.26
N ARG A 165 -3.56 -5.10 16.67
CA ARG A 165 -2.49 -5.60 17.55
C ARG A 165 -1.11 -5.46 16.89
N LEU A 166 -0.99 -5.81 15.61
CA LEU A 166 0.27 -5.70 14.87
C LEU A 166 0.71 -4.23 14.74
N ARG A 167 -0.23 -3.32 14.42
CA ARG A 167 0.06 -1.89 14.30
C ARG A 167 0.43 -1.26 15.64
N LEU A 168 -0.30 -1.60 16.70
CA LEU A 168 0.02 -1.13 18.05
C LEU A 168 1.39 -1.64 18.50
N ALA A 169 1.68 -2.92 18.31
CA ALA A 169 2.97 -3.51 18.63
C ALA A 169 4.11 -2.82 17.84
N TYR A 170 3.92 -2.59 16.55
CA TYR A 170 4.87 -1.85 15.72
C TYR A 170 5.07 -0.41 16.23
N TRP A 171 4.00 0.27 16.62
CA TRP A 171 4.07 1.62 17.17
C TRP A 171 4.83 1.66 18.51
N LEU A 172 4.71 0.60 19.32
CA LEU A 172 5.44 0.41 20.58
C LEU A 172 6.89 -0.08 20.39
N GLY A 173 7.36 -0.18 19.14
CA GLY A 173 8.75 -0.56 18.82
C GLY A 173 9.00 -2.07 18.68
N ALA A 174 7.96 -2.88 18.52
CA ALA A 174 8.17 -4.30 18.25
C ALA A 174 8.86 -4.53 16.91
N ASP A 175 9.74 -5.53 16.87
CA ASP A 175 10.52 -5.95 15.71
C ASP A 175 9.59 -6.40 14.56
N PRO A 176 9.70 -5.78 13.35
CA PRO A 176 8.89 -6.13 12.19
C PRO A 176 9.00 -7.60 11.76
N ASP A 177 10.14 -8.25 11.96
CA ASP A 177 10.33 -9.65 11.60
C ASP A 177 9.51 -10.58 12.51
N LYS A 178 9.47 -10.27 13.81
CA LYS A 178 8.59 -10.99 14.76
C LYS A 178 7.12 -10.77 14.46
N LEU A 179 6.76 -9.56 14.02
CA LEU A 179 5.38 -9.26 13.62
C LEU A 179 4.99 -10.02 12.35
N ALA A 180 5.91 -10.15 11.40
CA ALA A 180 5.69 -10.92 10.17
C ALA A 180 5.43 -12.41 10.46
N LEU A 181 6.17 -13.02 11.37
CA LEU A 181 5.92 -14.40 11.80
C LEU A 181 4.51 -14.60 12.36
N ARG A 182 4.05 -13.70 13.25
CA ARG A 182 2.68 -13.73 13.78
C ARG A 182 1.62 -13.55 12.70
N TYR A 183 1.93 -12.70 11.72
CA TYR A 183 1.05 -12.45 10.59
C TYR A 183 0.90 -13.67 9.67
N VAL A 184 1.99 -14.42 9.43
CA VAL A 184 1.99 -15.65 8.62
C VAL A 184 1.25 -16.78 9.34
N GLN A 185 1.50 -16.99 10.64
CA GLN A 185 0.79 -18.00 11.46
C GLN A 185 -0.74 -17.82 11.45
N HIS A 186 -1.21 -16.61 11.25
CA HIS A 186 -2.64 -16.33 11.16
C HIS A 186 -3.20 -16.55 9.74
N LYS A 187 -2.34 -16.76 8.75
CA LYS A 187 -2.73 -17.07 7.36
C LYS A 187 -2.92 -18.57 7.11
N SER A 188 -2.37 -19.41 7.98
CA SER A 188 -2.53 -20.87 7.98
C SER A 188 -3.87 -21.25 8.60
#